data_fb4e819411ca4b782465e4e66d4348fa
#
_entry.id   fb4e819411ca4b782465e4e66d4348fa
#
_cell.length_a   1.000
_cell.length_b   1.000
_cell.length_c   1.000
_cell.angle_alpha   90.00
_cell.angle_beta   90.00
_cell.angle_gamma   90.00
#
_symmetry.space_group_name_H-M   'P 1'
#
loop_
_entity.id
_entity.type
_entity.pdbx_description
1 polymer ?
#
loop_
_entity_poly.entity_id
_entity_poly.type
_entity_poly.pdbx_seq_one_letter_code
_entity_poly.pdbx_strand_id
1 'polypeptide(L)'
;MQRLDFNTGWHFSCPDVRDFDVTLPHDAMLNTTRNTEPGFTWFLLAGWRGNDYTYTKNLHITSELINKHLVLEFEGVYCMTTVTVNDRPAAEKAYGYTPFKVELDGLLREGDNTIEVTAHVPQDGHNRWYTGGGIYRPVHLLVGEDAYMERYGVRVTTLSVAPACVRVEVMTHGGDCAEVRIAEKNGKEVVCAKAAVADGRAVVE
;
A
#
# COMPACT_ATOMS: atom_id res chain seq x y z
N MET A 1 13.25 -6.06 -0.35
CA MET A 1 12.40 -5.71 0.83
C MET A 1 11.59 -6.91 1.26
N GLN A 2 11.53 -7.18 2.55
CA GLN A 2 10.60 -8.14 3.14
C GLN A 2 9.21 -7.49 3.20
N ARG A 3 8.15 -8.24 2.88
CA ARG A 3 6.76 -7.78 2.91
C ARG A 3 6.01 -8.51 4.00
N LEU A 4 5.61 -7.79 5.03
CA LEU A 4 4.93 -8.31 6.20
C LEU A 4 3.44 -7.97 6.14
N ASP A 5 2.58 -8.88 6.60
CA ASP A 5 1.15 -8.60 6.80
C ASP A 5 0.97 -7.54 7.88
N PHE A 6 0.16 -6.51 7.60
CA PHE A 6 -0.12 -5.40 8.51
C PHE A 6 -1.63 -5.19 8.73
N ASN A 7 -2.44 -6.22 8.48
CA ASN A 7 -3.90 -6.12 8.41
C ASN A 7 -4.62 -6.23 9.77
N THR A 8 -4.00 -6.84 10.78
CA THR A 8 -4.63 -7.04 12.10
C THR A 8 -4.38 -5.89 13.06
N GLY A 9 -5.22 -5.73 14.09
CA GLY A 9 -5.00 -4.77 15.19
C GLY A 9 -5.18 -3.30 14.79
N TRP A 10 -6.12 -3.01 13.91
CA TRP A 10 -6.58 -1.66 13.62
C TRP A 10 -7.80 -1.33 14.46
N HIS A 11 -7.85 -0.11 14.98
CA HIS A 11 -9.01 0.45 15.65
C HIS A 11 -9.74 1.36 14.66
N PHE A 12 -11.02 1.11 14.43
CA PHE A 12 -11.85 1.88 13.52
C PHE A 12 -12.75 2.83 14.30
N SER A 13 -12.85 4.08 13.85
CA SER A 13 -13.79 5.08 14.36
C SER A 13 -14.48 5.83 13.22
N CYS A 14 -15.73 6.19 13.46
CA CYS A 14 -16.56 6.97 12.56
C CYS A 14 -17.62 7.70 13.39
N PRO A 15 -17.98 8.97 13.07
CA PRO A 15 -18.92 9.76 13.86
C PRO A 15 -20.27 9.10 14.17
N ASP A 16 -20.75 8.26 13.23
CA ASP A 16 -22.11 7.68 13.32
C ASP A 16 -22.14 6.26 13.89
N VAL A 17 -21.00 5.72 14.31
CA VAL A 17 -20.86 4.32 14.75
C VAL A 17 -19.98 4.26 15.99
N ARG A 18 -20.30 3.33 16.92
CA ARG A 18 -19.40 3.06 18.03
C ARG A 18 -18.08 2.48 17.51
N ASP A 19 -16.98 2.95 18.08
CA ASP A 19 -15.62 2.49 17.74
C ASP A 19 -15.42 1.00 18.06
N PHE A 20 -14.67 0.31 17.21
CA PHE A 20 -14.37 -1.11 17.38
C PHE A 20 -13.08 -1.53 16.65
N ASP A 21 -12.52 -2.66 17.04
CA ASP A 21 -11.34 -3.20 16.40
C ASP A 21 -11.69 -3.95 15.12
N VAL A 22 -10.85 -3.79 14.10
CA VAL A 22 -11.02 -4.41 12.78
C VAL A 22 -9.77 -5.11 12.30
N THR A 23 -9.99 -6.06 11.42
CA THR A 23 -8.95 -6.65 10.57
C THR A 23 -9.22 -6.24 9.12
N LEU A 24 -8.20 -5.73 8.45
CA LEU A 24 -8.28 -5.33 7.04
C LEU A 24 -8.25 -6.56 6.10
N PRO A 25 -8.84 -6.48 4.93
CA PRO A 25 -9.63 -5.38 4.36
C PRO A 25 -10.94 -5.10 5.10
N HIS A 26 -11.33 -3.83 5.20
CA HIS A 26 -12.56 -3.42 5.88
C HIS A 26 -13.31 -2.38 5.03
N ASP A 27 -14.56 -2.67 4.69
CA ASP A 27 -15.45 -1.71 4.06
C ASP A 27 -16.28 -1.00 5.13
N ALA A 28 -15.86 0.21 5.46
CA ALA A 28 -16.45 1.02 6.53
C ALA A 28 -17.94 1.33 6.30
N MET A 29 -18.35 1.48 5.04
CA MET A 29 -19.75 1.81 4.73
C MET A 29 -20.72 0.73 5.20
N LEU A 30 -20.31 -0.53 5.23
CA LEU A 30 -21.18 -1.64 5.69
C LEU A 30 -21.55 -1.54 7.17
N ASN A 31 -20.79 -0.78 7.95
CA ASN A 31 -21.04 -0.57 9.39
C ASN A 31 -21.87 0.69 9.67
N THR A 32 -22.14 1.51 8.66
CA THR A 32 -22.95 2.74 8.79
C THR A 32 -24.42 2.47 8.47
N THR A 33 -25.30 3.37 8.92
CA THR A 33 -26.75 3.27 8.67
C THR A 33 -27.06 3.71 7.23
N ARG A 34 -27.86 2.92 6.52
CA ARG A 34 -28.37 3.30 5.20
C ARG A 34 -29.34 4.47 5.34
N ASN A 35 -29.17 5.46 4.47
CA ASN A 35 -30.15 6.54 4.34
C ASN A 35 -31.30 6.12 3.42
N THR A 36 -32.51 6.18 3.95
CA THR A 36 -33.75 5.83 3.22
C THR A 36 -34.61 7.05 2.89
N GLU A 37 -34.11 8.27 3.12
CA GLU A 37 -34.87 9.49 2.86
C GLU A 37 -35.25 9.62 1.37
N PRO A 38 -36.51 10.04 1.07
CA PRO A 38 -36.95 10.28 -0.31
C PRO A 38 -36.10 11.36 -0.98
N GLY A 39 -35.68 11.12 -2.22
CA GLY A 39 -34.88 12.07 -3.00
C GLY A 39 -33.37 11.92 -2.82
N PHE A 40 -32.92 11.12 -1.86
CA PHE A 40 -31.52 10.74 -1.76
C PHE A 40 -31.15 9.78 -2.90
N THR A 41 -30.03 10.03 -3.57
CA THR A 41 -29.59 9.19 -4.72
C THR A 41 -29.00 7.86 -4.23
N TRP A 42 -29.81 7.14 -3.47
CA TRP A 42 -29.46 5.89 -2.79
C TRP A 42 -28.93 4.81 -3.75
N PHE A 43 -29.31 4.84 -5.01
CA PHE A 43 -28.85 3.85 -5.97
C PHE A 43 -27.37 4.04 -6.34
N LEU A 44 -26.81 5.24 -6.16
CA LEU A 44 -25.41 5.53 -6.48
C LEU A 44 -24.45 5.01 -5.41
N LEU A 45 -24.87 5.04 -4.14
CA LEU A 45 -24.09 4.57 -2.98
C LEU A 45 -24.82 3.43 -2.23
N ALA A 46 -25.77 2.76 -2.89
CA ALA A 46 -26.61 1.72 -2.27
C ALA A 46 -27.31 2.19 -0.96
N GLY A 47 -27.55 3.50 -0.80
CA GLY A 47 -28.17 4.10 0.36
C GLY A 47 -27.22 4.48 1.50
N TRP A 48 -25.91 4.26 1.37
CA TRP A 48 -24.95 4.72 2.37
C TRP A 48 -24.48 6.14 2.07
N ARG A 49 -24.32 6.94 3.12
CA ARG A 49 -23.62 8.22 3.06
C ARG A 49 -22.13 7.99 3.24
N GLY A 50 -21.32 8.78 2.54
CA GLY A 50 -19.91 8.90 2.84
C GLY A 50 -19.69 9.58 4.19
N ASN A 51 -18.52 9.36 4.75
CA ASN A 51 -18.10 9.92 6.04
C ASN A 51 -16.57 9.96 6.12
N ASP A 52 -16.05 10.50 7.19
CA ASP A 52 -14.65 10.36 7.56
C ASP A 52 -14.49 9.04 8.31
N TYR A 53 -13.79 8.10 7.70
CA TYR A 53 -13.50 6.79 8.27
C TYR A 53 -12.07 6.75 8.76
N THR A 54 -11.87 6.76 10.08
CA THR A 54 -10.55 6.81 10.70
C THR A 54 -10.14 5.43 11.21
N TYR A 55 -8.89 5.07 10.92
CA TYR A 55 -8.25 3.84 11.37
C TYR A 55 -6.97 4.19 12.11
N THR A 56 -6.84 3.72 13.34
CA THR A 56 -5.65 3.94 14.16
C THR A 56 -4.97 2.60 14.46
N LYS A 57 -3.66 2.57 14.39
CA LYS A 57 -2.86 1.39 14.75
C LYS A 57 -1.62 1.79 15.50
N ASN A 58 -1.36 1.09 16.60
CA ASN A 58 -0.09 1.20 17.32
C ASN A 58 0.95 0.27 16.70
N LEU A 59 2.15 0.81 16.48
CA LEU A 59 3.31 0.11 15.96
C LEU A 59 4.48 0.25 16.94
N HIS A 60 4.91 -0.87 17.53
CA HIS A 60 6.11 -0.89 18.35
C HIS A 60 7.35 -1.06 17.50
N ILE A 61 8.29 -0.12 17.59
CA ILE A 61 9.55 -0.11 16.83
C ILE A 61 10.70 -0.45 17.79
N THR A 62 11.40 -1.54 17.48
CA THR A 62 12.61 -1.94 18.20
C THR A 62 13.83 -1.15 17.76
N SER A 63 14.90 -1.16 18.57
CA SER A 63 16.20 -0.56 18.21
C SER A 63 16.81 -1.15 16.92
N GLU A 64 16.44 -2.37 16.56
CA GLU A 64 16.83 -2.98 15.29
C GLU A 64 16.03 -2.42 14.10
N LEU A 65 14.71 -2.31 14.26
CA LEU A 65 13.81 -1.85 13.19
C LEU A 65 13.96 -0.36 12.88
N ILE A 66 14.30 0.47 13.87
CA ILE A 66 14.44 1.93 13.65
C ILE A 66 15.54 2.28 12.64
N ASN A 67 16.52 1.40 12.45
CA ASN A 67 17.62 1.58 11.50
C ASN A 67 17.34 0.95 10.13
N LYS A 68 16.16 0.36 9.92
CA LYS A 68 15.74 -0.20 8.64
C LYS A 68 14.93 0.82 7.85
N HIS A 69 14.92 0.67 6.53
CA HIS A 69 13.99 1.40 5.69
C HIS A 69 12.58 0.80 5.79
N LEU A 70 11.63 1.57 6.31
CA LEU A 70 10.28 1.11 6.61
C LEU A 70 9.25 1.86 5.75
N VAL A 71 8.41 1.11 5.06
CA VAL A 71 7.36 1.67 4.18
C VAL A 71 6.05 0.97 4.44
N LEU A 72 4.95 1.72 4.58
CA LEU A 72 3.60 1.17 4.50
C LEU A 72 3.14 1.14 3.05
N GLU A 73 2.72 -0.03 2.57
CA GLU A 73 2.07 -0.20 1.28
C GLU A 73 0.58 -0.41 1.50
N PHE A 74 -0.24 0.54 1.04
CA PHE A 74 -1.70 0.41 0.97
C PHE A 74 -2.09 -0.03 -0.43
N GLU A 75 -2.74 -1.17 -0.58
CA GLU A 75 -3.21 -1.64 -1.89
C GLU A 75 -4.45 -0.88 -2.38
N GLY A 76 -5.20 -0.27 -1.48
CA GLY A 76 -6.31 0.62 -1.81
C GLY A 76 -7.05 1.12 -0.58
N VAL A 77 -7.30 2.43 -0.58
CA VAL A 77 -8.11 3.14 0.42
C VAL A 77 -9.07 4.06 -0.33
N TYR A 78 -10.36 3.96 -0.08
CA TYR A 78 -11.35 4.82 -0.73
C TYR A 78 -11.96 5.79 0.28
N CYS A 79 -11.84 7.10 0.05
CA CYS A 79 -10.98 7.86 -0.86
C CYS A 79 -10.46 9.12 -0.15
N MET A 80 -9.78 10.00 -0.89
CA MET A 80 -9.18 11.25 -0.35
C MET A 80 -8.49 11.02 1.00
N THR A 81 -7.56 10.06 0.97
CA THR A 81 -6.92 9.51 2.17
C THR A 81 -5.86 10.46 2.69
N THR A 82 -5.85 10.68 3.99
CA THR A 82 -4.73 11.27 4.73
C THR A 82 -4.12 10.23 5.66
N VAL A 83 -2.79 10.26 5.79
CA VAL A 83 -2.06 9.39 6.71
C VAL A 83 -1.17 10.26 7.59
N THR A 84 -1.25 10.04 8.90
CA THR A 84 -0.34 10.65 9.87
C THR A 84 0.42 9.57 10.65
N VAL A 85 1.61 9.91 11.10
CA VAL A 85 2.44 9.08 11.98
C VAL A 85 2.89 9.94 13.15
N ASN A 86 2.54 9.57 14.38
CA ASN A 86 2.82 10.37 15.57
C ASN A 86 2.35 11.84 15.40
N ASP A 87 1.12 12.04 14.94
CA ASP A 87 0.48 13.33 14.65
C ASP A 87 1.19 14.17 13.55
N ARG A 88 2.17 13.60 12.84
CA ARG A 88 2.88 14.27 11.76
C ARG A 88 2.31 13.81 10.41
N PRO A 89 1.97 14.72 9.48
CA PRO A 89 1.54 14.35 8.13
C PRO A 89 2.59 13.48 7.44
N ALA A 90 2.15 12.36 6.88
CA ALA A 90 3.00 11.38 6.22
C ALA A 90 2.64 11.21 4.73
N ALA A 91 1.36 11.18 4.38
CA ALA A 91 0.93 11.09 2.99
C ALA A 91 -0.51 11.60 2.80
N GLU A 92 -0.79 12.01 1.55
CA GLU A 92 -2.15 12.29 1.06
C GLU A 92 -2.36 11.56 -0.27
N LYS A 93 -3.54 10.97 -0.47
CA LYS A 93 -3.90 10.24 -1.68
C LYS A 93 -5.36 10.47 -2.05
N ALA A 94 -5.61 11.25 -3.10
CA ALA A 94 -6.97 11.57 -3.53
C ALA A 94 -7.68 10.38 -4.19
N TYR A 95 -6.99 9.66 -5.08
CA TYR A 95 -7.59 8.59 -5.88
C TYR A 95 -7.59 7.24 -5.16
N GLY A 96 -8.77 6.65 -4.99
CA GLY A 96 -8.98 5.48 -4.14
C GLY A 96 -8.69 4.12 -4.76
N TYR A 97 -8.43 4.01 -6.08
CA TYR A 97 -8.32 2.71 -6.76
C TYR A 97 -6.90 2.25 -7.07
N THR A 98 -5.90 3.06 -6.77
CA THR A 98 -4.49 2.70 -6.98
C THR A 98 -3.76 2.51 -5.65
N PRO A 99 -2.80 1.57 -5.60
CA PRO A 99 -1.93 1.46 -4.43
C PRO A 99 -1.09 2.72 -4.23
N PHE A 100 -0.67 2.94 -3.00
CA PHE A 100 0.28 3.99 -2.64
C PHE A 100 1.16 3.54 -1.48
N LYS A 101 2.26 4.25 -1.29
CA LYS A 101 3.24 4.00 -0.25
C LYS A 101 3.37 5.20 0.68
N VAL A 102 3.71 4.93 1.92
CA VAL A 102 4.03 5.92 2.94
C VAL A 102 5.40 5.58 3.50
N GLU A 103 6.38 6.41 3.22
CA GLU A 103 7.72 6.29 3.78
C GLU A 103 7.66 6.66 5.28
N LEU A 104 8.17 5.78 6.13
CA LEU A 104 8.13 5.96 7.58
C LEU A 104 9.44 6.49 8.15
N ASP A 105 10.50 6.56 7.35
CA ASP A 105 11.81 7.03 7.75
C ASP A 105 11.76 8.47 8.30
N GLY A 106 12.34 8.68 9.48
CA GLY A 106 12.31 9.97 10.16
C GLY A 106 10.96 10.37 10.78
N LEU A 107 9.90 9.56 10.63
CA LEU A 107 8.61 9.75 11.29
C LEU A 107 8.47 8.90 12.55
N LEU A 108 9.15 7.76 12.58
CA LEU A 108 9.14 6.80 13.67
C LEU A 108 10.17 7.15 14.76
N ARG A 109 9.91 6.65 15.96
CA ARG A 109 10.81 6.64 17.10
C ARG A 109 10.89 5.21 17.67
N GLU A 110 11.94 4.91 18.40
CA GLU A 110 12.01 3.67 19.16
C GLU A 110 10.89 3.62 20.21
N GLY A 111 10.28 2.45 20.39
CA GLY A 111 9.09 2.25 21.22
C GLY A 111 7.78 2.41 20.45
N ASP A 112 6.76 2.90 21.10
CA ASP A 112 5.41 2.95 20.56
C ASP A 112 5.19 4.17 19.66
N ASN A 113 4.62 3.88 18.49
CA ASN A 113 4.26 4.85 17.48
C ASN A 113 2.79 4.66 17.11
N THR A 114 2.11 5.72 16.74
CA THR A 114 0.72 5.70 16.30
C THR A 114 0.66 6.04 14.81
N ILE A 115 -0.02 5.20 14.06
CA ILE A 115 -0.36 5.43 12.65
C ILE A 115 -1.85 5.70 12.60
N GLU A 116 -2.25 6.80 11.98
CA GLU A 116 -3.64 7.13 11.72
C GLU A 116 -3.88 7.29 10.22
N VAL A 117 -4.97 6.71 9.73
CA VAL A 117 -5.40 6.77 8.34
C VAL A 117 -6.84 7.22 8.31
N THR A 118 -7.13 8.36 7.69
CA THR A 118 -8.50 8.81 7.48
C THR A 118 -8.86 8.79 6.01
N ALA A 119 -9.92 8.07 5.67
CA ALA A 119 -10.54 8.07 4.35
C ALA A 119 -11.74 9.03 4.35
N HIS A 120 -11.62 10.15 3.63
CA HIS A 120 -12.64 11.20 3.52
C HIS A 120 -13.58 10.86 2.36
N VAL A 121 -14.60 10.07 2.61
CA VAL A 121 -15.56 9.69 1.58
C VAL A 121 -16.65 10.75 1.48
N PRO A 122 -16.85 11.39 0.30
CA PRO A 122 -17.86 12.43 0.13
C PRO A 122 -19.26 11.93 0.46
N GLN A 123 -20.04 12.76 1.15
CA GLN A 123 -21.44 12.44 1.47
C GLN A 123 -22.34 12.47 0.23
N ASP A 124 -22.01 13.33 -0.73
CA ASP A 124 -22.75 13.50 -1.98
C ASP A 124 -22.03 12.79 -3.12
N GLY A 125 -21.99 11.47 -3.05
CA GLY A 125 -21.33 10.65 -4.06
C GLY A 125 -22.07 10.64 -5.39
N HIS A 126 -21.38 10.99 -6.48
CA HIS A 126 -21.90 10.95 -7.85
C HIS A 126 -21.50 9.68 -8.62
N ASN A 127 -21.19 8.61 -7.92
CA ASN A 127 -20.78 7.35 -8.54
C ASN A 127 -21.99 6.56 -9.03
N ARG A 128 -21.84 5.89 -10.17
CA ARG A 128 -22.88 5.01 -10.75
C ARG A 128 -22.87 3.61 -10.19
N TRP A 129 -21.96 3.31 -9.27
CA TRP A 129 -21.78 2.02 -8.66
C TRP A 129 -21.40 2.17 -7.18
N TYR A 130 -21.56 1.11 -6.43
CA TYR A 130 -21.13 1.05 -5.04
C TYR A 130 -19.59 1.06 -4.98
N THR A 131 -19.02 2.01 -4.25
CA THR A 131 -17.55 2.19 -4.15
C THR A 131 -16.98 1.59 -2.88
N GLY A 132 -17.80 1.38 -1.85
CA GLY A 132 -17.30 1.14 -0.51
C GLY A 132 -16.64 2.39 0.12
N GLY A 133 -15.99 2.22 1.26
CA GLY A 133 -15.26 3.27 1.96
C GLY A 133 -14.23 2.70 2.92
N GLY A 134 -13.19 3.48 3.22
CA GLY A 134 -12.15 3.06 4.14
C GLY A 134 -11.04 2.21 3.51
N ILE A 135 -10.34 1.44 4.32
CA ILE A 135 -9.21 0.60 3.87
C ILE A 135 -9.75 -0.74 3.34
N TYR A 136 -10.19 -0.73 2.08
CA TYR A 136 -10.89 -1.86 1.46
C TYR A 136 -9.96 -2.91 0.82
N ARG A 137 -8.64 -2.69 0.84
CA ARG A 137 -7.61 -3.63 0.40
C ARG A 137 -6.54 -3.83 1.46
N PRO A 138 -5.72 -4.89 1.34
CA PRO A 138 -4.66 -5.18 2.31
C PRO A 138 -3.66 -4.04 2.49
N VAL A 139 -3.07 -4.01 3.69
CA VAL A 139 -1.94 -3.15 4.05
C VAL A 139 -0.74 -4.02 4.42
N HIS A 140 0.44 -3.62 3.98
CA HIS A 140 1.68 -4.32 4.27
C HIS A 140 2.73 -3.36 4.82
N LEU A 141 3.52 -3.87 5.75
CA LEU A 141 4.76 -3.22 6.18
C LEU A 141 5.91 -3.80 5.35
N LEU A 142 6.57 -2.96 4.58
CA LEU A 142 7.76 -3.31 3.83
C LEU A 142 8.98 -2.96 4.67
N VAL A 143 9.88 -3.92 4.84
CA VAL A 143 11.13 -3.74 5.58
C VAL A 143 12.29 -3.89 4.60
N GLY A 144 13.04 -2.84 4.38
CA GLY A 144 14.24 -2.80 3.55
C GLY A 144 15.49 -2.96 4.40
N GLU A 145 16.47 -3.72 3.89
CA GLU A 145 17.84 -3.76 4.38
C GLU A 145 18.64 -2.62 3.73
N ASP A 146 19.95 -2.54 3.99
CA ASP A 146 20.83 -1.55 3.36
C ASP A 146 20.84 -1.64 1.83
N ALA A 147 20.60 -2.84 1.30
CA ALA A 147 20.41 -3.07 -0.13
C ALA A 147 19.10 -3.82 -0.38
N TYR A 148 18.25 -3.25 -1.22
CA TYR A 148 16.97 -3.88 -1.58
C TYR A 148 16.55 -3.50 -3.00
N MET A 149 15.74 -4.37 -3.62
CA MET A 149 15.00 -4.03 -4.82
C MET A 149 13.76 -3.23 -4.45
N GLU A 150 13.48 -2.17 -5.20
CA GLU A 150 12.25 -1.41 -5.03
C GLU A 150 11.01 -2.28 -5.27
N ARG A 151 9.96 -1.99 -4.55
CA ARG A 151 8.66 -2.61 -4.81
C ARG A 151 8.16 -2.19 -6.18
N TYR A 152 7.86 -3.16 -7.06
CA TYR A 152 7.59 -2.98 -8.50
C TYR A 152 8.79 -2.47 -9.31
N GLY A 153 10.00 -2.54 -8.77
CA GLY A 153 11.23 -2.08 -9.41
C GLY A 153 11.78 -3.01 -10.48
N VAL A 154 11.15 -4.15 -10.78
CA VAL A 154 11.56 -5.06 -11.86
C VAL A 154 10.65 -4.88 -13.06
N ARG A 155 11.24 -4.48 -14.19
CA ARG A 155 10.55 -4.37 -15.48
C ARG A 155 11.15 -5.32 -16.50
N VAL A 156 10.32 -6.16 -17.11
CA VAL A 156 10.72 -7.07 -18.16
C VAL A 156 10.12 -6.61 -19.48
N THR A 157 10.97 -6.45 -20.51
CA THR A 157 10.55 -6.03 -21.85
C THR A 157 11.06 -7.06 -22.87
N THR A 158 10.19 -7.63 -23.69
CA THR A 158 10.58 -8.48 -24.82
C THR A 158 11.10 -7.58 -25.94
N LEU A 159 12.37 -7.76 -26.32
CA LEU A 159 13.01 -7.01 -27.40
C LEU A 159 12.85 -7.75 -28.73
N SER A 160 12.96 -9.09 -28.72
CA SER A 160 12.84 -9.94 -29.89
C SER A 160 12.29 -11.30 -29.48
N VAL A 161 11.57 -11.95 -30.40
CA VAL A 161 11.01 -13.30 -30.21
C VAL A 161 11.91 -14.36 -30.90
N ALA A 162 12.53 -14.01 -32.04
CA ALA A 162 13.40 -14.91 -32.79
C ALA A 162 14.62 -14.14 -33.34
N PRO A 163 15.82 -14.29 -32.76
CA PRO A 163 16.10 -15.01 -31.52
C PRO A 163 15.42 -14.35 -30.31
N ALA A 164 15.07 -15.15 -29.31
CA ALA A 164 14.45 -14.62 -28.10
C ALA A 164 15.44 -13.71 -27.33
N CYS A 165 15.01 -12.49 -27.08
CA CYS A 165 15.78 -11.51 -26.30
C CYS A 165 14.85 -10.72 -25.40
N VAL A 166 15.21 -10.60 -24.13
CA VAL A 166 14.48 -9.80 -23.13
C VAL A 166 15.41 -8.83 -22.44
N ARG A 167 14.90 -7.64 -22.17
CA ARG A 167 15.56 -6.66 -21.30
C ARG A 167 14.92 -6.73 -19.94
N VAL A 168 15.73 -6.87 -18.89
CA VAL A 168 15.30 -6.80 -17.50
C VAL A 168 15.95 -5.58 -16.86
N GLU A 169 15.12 -4.64 -16.42
CA GLU A 169 15.52 -3.46 -15.69
C GLU A 169 15.19 -3.66 -14.21
N VAL A 170 16.15 -3.44 -13.33
CA VAL A 170 15.99 -3.61 -11.89
C VAL A 170 16.30 -2.28 -11.21
N MET A 171 15.33 -1.73 -10.49
CA MET A 171 15.51 -0.56 -9.63
C MET A 171 15.86 -1.03 -8.23
N THR A 172 16.97 -0.52 -7.70
CA THR A 172 17.48 -0.91 -6.38
C THR A 172 17.86 0.31 -5.55
N HIS A 173 17.87 0.12 -4.25
CA HIS A 173 18.53 1.01 -3.32
C HIS A 173 19.71 0.24 -2.73
N GLY A 174 20.92 0.82 -2.80
CA GLY A 174 22.14 0.10 -2.41
C GLY A 174 22.47 -1.08 -3.32
N GLY A 175 23.56 -1.78 -2.99
CA GLY A 175 24.07 -2.93 -3.73
C GLY A 175 24.83 -2.54 -5.00
N ASP A 176 25.79 -3.39 -5.40
CA ASP A 176 26.70 -3.12 -6.52
C ASP A 176 26.34 -3.91 -7.78
N CYS A 177 25.52 -4.96 -7.64
CA CYS A 177 25.22 -5.88 -8.74
C CYS A 177 23.81 -6.46 -8.61
N ALA A 178 23.09 -6.54 -9.73
CA ALA A 178 21.87 -7.32 -9.87
C ALA A 178 22.14 -8.60 -10.68
N GLU A 179 21.62 -9.72 -10.18
CA GLU A 179 21.64 -11.02 -10.88
C GLU A 179 20.23 -11.36 -11.36
N VAL A 180 20.10 -11.65 -12.64
CA VAL A 180 18.85 -12.08 -13.27
C VAL A 180 18.98 -13.54 -13.71
N ARG A 181 18.05 -14.37 -13.25
CA ARG A 181 17.95 -15.78 -13.65
C ARG A 181 16.62 -16.02 -14.34
N ILE A 182 16.68 -16.67 -15.49
CA ILE A 182 15.49 -17.16 -16.20
C ILE A 182 15.52 -18.67 -16.14
N ALA A 183 14.44 -19.27 -15.68
CA ALA A 183 14.31 -20.72 -15.57
C ALA A 183 13.00 -21.21 -16.20
N GLU A 184 13.00 -22.44 -16.66
CA GLU A 184 11.80 -23.16 -17.04
C GLU A 184 10.91 -23.39 -15.80
N LYS A 185 9.63 -23.67 -16.01
CA LYS A 185 8.67 -23.93 -14.93
C LYS A 185 9.07 -25.09 -14.00
N ASN A 186 9.86 -26.04 -14.50
CA ASN A 186 10.41 -27.17 -13.75
C ASN A 186 11.65 -26.79 -12.90
N GLY A 187 12.09 -25.53 -12.94
CA GLY A 187 13.25 -25.02 -12.19
C GLY A 187 14.58 -25.12 -12.94
N LYS A 188 14.62 -25.68 -14.15
CA LYS A 188 15.85 -25.74 -14.94
C LYS A 188 16.25 -24.33 -15.39
N GLU A 189 17.44 -23.90 -15.01
CA GLU A 189 18.00 -22.61 -15.44
C GLU A 189 18.25 -22.59 -16.95
N VAL A 190 17.77 -21.55 -17.61
CA VAL A 190 17.95 -21.29 -19.03
C VAL A 190 19.08 -20.29 -19.24
N VAL A 191 19.08 -19.21 -18.45
CA VAL A 191 20.11 -18.18 -18.48
C VAL A 191 20.26 -17.53 -17.11
N CYS A 192 21.50 -17.19 -16.78
CA CYS A 192 21.84 -16.35 -15.64
C CYS A 192 22.77 -15.25 -16.14
N ALA A 193 22.42 -14.00 -15.85
CA ALA A 193 23.22 -12.85 -16.24
C ALA A 193 23.29 -11.84 -15.09
N LYS A 194 24.38 -11.07 -15.04
CA LYS A 194 24.62 -10.04 -14.02
C LYS A 194 24.89 -8.71 -14.68
N ALA A 195 24.46 -7.65 -14.02
CA ALA A 195 24.79 -6.29 -14.38
C ALA A 195 25.16 -5.48 -13.14
N ALA A 196 26.13 -4.57 -13.30
CA ALA A 196 26.44 -3.60 -12.27
C ALA A 196 25.25 -2.66 -12.03
N VAL A 197 25.06 -2.26 -10.79
CA VAL A 197 24.10 -1.20 -10.42
C VAL A 197 24.80 0.15 -10.62
N ALA A 198 24.18 1.02 -11.39
CA ALA A 198 24.59 2.41 -11.56
C ALA A 198 23.37 3.30 -11.30
N ASP A 199 23.53 4.30 -10.45
CA ASP A 199 22.46 5.25 -10.07
C ASP A 199 21.15 4.56 -9.65
N GLY A 200 21.28 3.48 -8.85
CA GLY A 200 20.12 2.70 -8.36
C GLY A 200 19.43 1.84 -9.41
N ARG A 201 20.06 1.60 -10.57
CA ARG A 201 19.48 0.82 -11.67
C ARG A 201 20.50 -0.17 -12.24
N ALA A 202 20.03 -1.38 -12.52
CA ALA A 202 20.75 -2.37 -13.33
C ALA A 202 19.92 -2.75 -14.56
N VAL A 203 20.59 -3.02 -15.68
CA VAL A 203 19.95 -3.46 -16.93
C VAL A 203 20.68 -4.68 -17.46
N VAL A 204 19.91 -5.74 -17.73
CA VAL A 204 20.37 -7.01 -18.31
C VAL A 204 19.62 -7.26 -19.61
N GLU A 205 20.34 -7.64 -20.68
CA GLU A 205 19.76 -8.08 -21.96
C GLU A 205 20.24 -9.50 -22.32
#